data_102fd4b5aef1c9bcd163a80787336720
#
_entry.id   102fd4b5aef1c9bcd163a80787336720
#
_cell.length_a   1.000
_cell.length_b   1.000
_cell.length_c   1.000
_cell.angle_alpha   90.00
_cell.angle_beta   90.00
_cell.angle_gamma   90.00
#
_symmetry.space_group_name_H-M   'P 1'
#
loop_
_entity.id
_entity.type
_entity.pdbx_description
1 polymer ?
#
loop_
_entity_poly.entity_id
_entity_poly.type
_entity_poly.pdbx_seq_one_letter_code
_entity_poly.pdbx_strand_id
1 'polypeptide(L)'
;MRAVVFEEFGVLAEVHAVADPVPPPGGVVVAVEATGLCRSDWHGWMGHDPDIALPHVPGHEFAGTVASVGAGVSGWRAGDRVTAPFVCACGACAACAAGDHQVCERQTQPGFTYWGSYAEYVVVPQASVNLVRLPDGLACGDAAALGCRFATSFRAVVDQGRVRAGEWVAVQGCGGVGLSAIMIAAASGARVVAVDVSEAALELARRCGATVCLNASGTPDVAQAVRDATGGGAHLSIDALGSPATCAASILSLRRRGRHVQVGLLPAALGRPELPMDQVIARELEILGSHGMAAHAYPRLLALVTSGVLDPGLLVTATISLGEAPAALASMDRSPVAGVRLIAPLIAP
;
A
#
# COMPACT_ATOMS: atom_id res chain seq x y z
N MET A 1 2.68 2.84 -26.75
CA MET A 1 2.99 3.49 -25.47
C MET A 1 4.42 3.21 -25.04
N ARG A 2 5.00 4.05 -24.18
CA ARG A 2 6.24 3.75 -23.46
C ARG A 2 5.91 2.98 -22.17
N ALA A 3 6.71 1.96 -21.86
CA ALA A 3 6.56 1.19 -20.63
C ALA A 3 7.94 0.74 -20.12
N VAL A 4 8.08 0.62 -18.79
CA VAL A 4 9.23 -0.02 -18.14
C VAL A 4 9.04 -1.52 -18.20
N VAL A 5 9.89 -2.21 -18.94
CA VAL A 5 9.80 -3.66 -19.18
C VAL A 5 11.02 -4.35 -18.55
N PHE A 6 10.82 -5.44 -17.86
CA PHE A 6 11.89 -6.37 -17.51
C PHE A 6 11.61 -7.75 -18.11
N GLU A 7 12.67 -8.35 -18.67
CA GLU A 7 12.63 -9.65 -19.37
C GLU A 7 13.22 -10.78 -18.53
N GLU A 8 13.96 -10.43 -17.46
CA GLU A 8 14.56 -11.35 -16.52
C GLU A 8 14.44 -10.80 -15.10
N PHE A 9 14.20 -11.67 -14.13
CA PHE A 9 14.12 -11.27 -12.72
C PHE A 9 15.48 -10.76 -12.21
N GLY A 10 15.47 -9.65 -11.45
CA GLY A 10 16.66 -9.04 -10.88
C GLY A 10 17.57 -8.31 -11.88
N VAL A 11 17.26 -8.36 -13.18
CA VAL A 11 17.98 -7.62 -14.22
C VAL A 11 17.34 -6.24 -14.40
N LEU A 12 18.17 -5.22 -14.64
CA LEU A 12 17.70 -3.85 -14.79
C LEU A 12 16.66 -3.75 -15.91
N ALA A 13 15.48 -3.24 -15.56
CA ALA A 13 14.43 -2.98 -16.52
C ALA A 13 14.80 -1.83 -17.49
N GLU A 14 14.17 -1.80 -18.64
CA GLU A 14 14.38 -0.76 -19.65
C GLU A 14 13.05 -0.14 -20.09
N VAL A 15 13.09 1.09 -20.61
CA VAL A 15 11.91 1.73 -21.18
C VAL A 15 11.80 1.35 -22.64
N HIS A 16 10.73 0.64 -22.99
CA HIS A 16 10.46 0.20 -24.36
C HIS A 16 9.24 0.90 -24.94
N ALA A 17 9.22 1.07 -26.27
CA ALA A 17 8.01 1.37 -27.02
C ALA A 17 7.27 0.06 -27.31
N VAL A 18 6.07 -0.06 -26.76
CA VAL A 18 5.21 -1.25 -26.90
C VAL A 18 3.85 -0.86 -27.45
N ALA A 19 3.05 -1.84 -27.90
CA ALA A 19 1.69 -1.57 -28.38
C ALA A 19 0.82 -0.98 -27.27
N ASP A 20 -0.07 -0.05 -27.65
CA ASP A 20 -1.06 0.46 -26.72
C ASP A 20 -2.04 -0.65 -26.34
N PRO A 21 -2.46 -0.72 -25.07
CA PRO A 21 -3.42 -1.72 -24.62
C PRO A 21 -4.82 -1.43 -25.16
N VAL A 22 -5.57 -2.50 -25.43
CA VAL A 22 -6.97 -2.43 -25.83
C VAL A 22 -7.84 -2.75 -24.61
N PRO A 23 -8.91 -1.97 -24.34
CA PRO A 23 -9.77 -2.24 -23.20
C PRO A 23 -10.52 -3.56 -23.39
N PRO A 24 -10.47 -4.49 -22.42
CA PRO A 24 -11.24 -5.73 -22.48
C PRO A 24 -12.74 -5.45 -22.29
N PRO A 25 -13.62 -6.39 -22.66
CA PRO A 25 -15.03 -6.29 -22.32
C PRO A 25 -15.23 -6.10 -20.81
N GLY A 26 -16.01 -5.10 -20.42
CA GLY A 26 -16.25 -4.74 -19.02
C GLY A 26 -15.10 -3.94 -18.38
N GLY A 27 -13.98 -3.73 -19.08
CA GLY A 27 -12.82 -3.01 -18.57
C GLY A 27 -12.56 -1.68 -19.28
N VAL A 28 -11.56 -0.96 -18.80
CA VAL A 28 -11.10 0.33 -19.38
C VAL A 28 -9.59 0.34 -19.53
N VAL A 29 -9.10 1.28 -20.33
CA VAL A 29 -7.70 1.72 -20.34
C VAL A 29 -7.63 3.08 -19.67
N VAL A 30 -6.69 3.24 -18.74
CA VAL A 30 -6.41 4.50 -18.04
C VAL A 30 -5.09 5.07 -18.56
N ALA A 31 -5.07 6.33 -18.96
CA ALA A 31 -3.86 7.12 -19.18
C ALA A 31 -3.30 7.47 -17.80
N VAL A 32 -2.08 7.00 -17.51
CA VAL A 32 -1.47 7.09 -16.17
C VAL A 32 -0.79 8.45 -16.04
N GLU A 33 -1.32 9.31 -15.17
CA GLU A 33 -0.72 10.60 -14.84
C GLU A 33 0.33 10.48 -13.72
N ALA A 34 0.08 9.59 -12.76
CA ALA A 34 1.03 9.28 -11.69
C ALA A 34 0.90 7.82 -11.26
N THR A 35 2.03 7.21 -10.91
CA THR A 35 2.07 5.87 -10.30
C THR A 35 3.12 5.81 -9.19
N GLY A 36 2.81 5.07 -8.11
CA GLY A 36 3.68 4.94 -6.96
C GLY A 36 4.77 3.90 -7.16
N LEU A 37 5.99 4.20 -6.71
CA LEU A 37 7.08 3.22 -6.62
C LEU A 37 6.98 2.48 -5.28
N CYS A 38 6.59 1.21 -5.29
CA CYS A 38 6.30 0.41 -4.10
C CYS A 38 7.32 -0.72 -3.89
N ARG A 39 7.52 -1.11 -2.63
CA ARG A 39 8.37 -2.26 -2.29
C ARG A 39 7.86 -3.57 -2.89
N SER A 40 6.55 -3.69 -3.09
CA SER A 40 5.95 -4.86 -3.73
C SER A 40 6.38 -4.99 -5.19
N ASP A 41 6.56 -3.88 -5.94
CA ASP A 41 7.10 -3.90 -7.30
C ASP A 41 8.53 -4.43 -7.33
N TRP A 42 9.35 -4.07 -6.32
CA TRP A 42 10.70 -4.59 -6.16
C TRP A 42 10.69 -6.10 -5.88
N HIS A 43 9.78 -6.59 -5.02
CA HIS A 43 9.63 -8.03 -4.80
C HIS A 43 9.21 -8.76 -6.07
N GLY A 44 8.31 -8.19 -6.86
CA GLY A 44 7.92 -8.73 -8.15
C GLY A 44 9.10 -8.79 -9.13
N TRP A 45 9.84 -7.69 -9.26
CA TRP A 45 11.03 -7.63 -10.11
C TRP A 45 12.13 -8.62 -9.69
N MET A 46 12.25 -8.93 -8.39
CA MET A 46 13.18 -9.94 -7.87
C MET A 46 12.70 -11.39 -8.03
N GLY A 47 11.51 -11.62 -8.60
CA GLY A 47 10.94 -12.96 -8.79
C GLY A 47 10.39 -13.61 -7.51
N HIS A 48 10.03 -12.79 -6.50
CA HIS A 48 9.45 -13.30 -5.27
C HIS A 48 7.94 -13.54 -5.38
N ASP A 49 7.32 -13.15 -6.48
CA ASP A 49 5.90 -13.33 -6.75
C ASP A 49 5.70 -14.34 -7.90
N PRO A 50 5.04 -15.48 -7.65
CA PRO A 50 4.89 -16.53 -8.65
C PRO A 50 3.87 -16.20 -9.76
N ASP A 51 3.06 -15.17 -9.59
CA ASP A 51 2.02 -14.79 -10.56
C ASP A 51 2.57 -13.94 -11.73
N ILE A 52 3.83 -13.51 -11.62
CA ILE A 52 4.48 -12.71 -12.67
C ILE A 52 4.99 -13.58 -13.81
N ALA A 53 4.48 -13.31 -15.01
CA ALA A 53 4.97 -13.88 -16.27
C ALA A 53 5.81 -12.85 -17.03
N LEU A 54 7.00 -13.26 -17.51
CA LEU A 54 7.93 -12.43 -18.29
C LEU A 54 7.63 -12.47 -19.80
N PRO A 55 7.85 -11.38 -20.57
CA PRO A 55 8.28 -10.05 -20.13
C PRO A 55 7.18 -9.33 -19.33
N HIS A 56 7.56 -8.44 -18.40
CA HIS A 56 6.60 -7.83 -17.50
C HIS A 56 6.79 -6.32 -17.31
N VAL A 57 5.69 -5.63 -17.01
CA VAL A 57 5.63 -4.20 -16.65
C VAL A 57 5.13 -4.08 -15.21
N PRO A 58 5.92 -3.56 -14.27
CA PRO A 58 5.49 -3.37 -12.87
C PRO A 58 4.54 -2.18 -12.70
N GLY A 59 4.09 -1.95 -11.47
CA GLY A 59 3.27 -0.81 -11.08
C GLY A 59 1.82 -1.15 -10.81
N HIS A 60 1.35 -0.82 -9.59
CA HIS A 60 0.02 -1.18 -9.10
C HIS A 60 -0.66 -0.06 -8.29
N GLU A 61 -0.03 1.10 -8.18
CA GLU A 61 -0.55 2.27 -7.46
C GLU A 61 -0.64 3.45 -8.41
N PHE A 62 -1.76 3.68 -9.02
CA PHE A 62 -1.87 4.70 -10.07
C PHE A 62 -3.11 5.57 -9.94
N ALA A 63 -3.04 6.74 -10.54
CA ALA A 63 -4.15 7.61 -10.83
C ALA A 63 -3.97 8.24 -12.22
N GLY A 64 -5.09 8.54 -12.84
CA GLY A 64 -5.08 9.14 -14.18
C GLY A 64 -6.47 9.31 -14.75
N THR A 65 -6.57 9.32 -16.05
CA THR A 65 -7.79 9.60 -16.79
C THR A 65 -8.17 8.41 -17.67
N VAL A 66 -9.44 8.02 -17.69
CA VAL A 66 -9.93 6.97 -18.59
C VAL A 66 -9.69 7.41 -20.04
N ALA A 67 -8.86 6.67 -20.78
CA ALA A 67 -8.53 6.93 -22.17
C ALA A 67 -9.53 6.25 -23.11
N SER A 68 -9.91 5.00 -22.83
CA SER A 68 -10.88 4.25 -23.62
C SER A 68 -11.66 3.25 -22.77
N VAL A 69 -12.86 2.89 -23.23
CA VAL A 69 -13.78 1.98 -22.55
C VAL A 69 -14.08 0.77 -23.41
N GLY A 70 -14.13 -0.40 -22.80
CA GLY A 70 -14.46 -1.65 -23.46
C GLY A 70 -15.96 -1.85 -23.62
N ALA A 71 -16.34 -2.85 -24.41
CA ALA A 71 -17.73 -3.22 -24.60
C ALA A 71 -18.40 -3.60 -23.25
N GLY A 72 -19.65 -3.17 -23.06
CA GLY A 72 -20.43 -3.46 -21.86
C GLY A 72 -20.09 -2.62 -20.63
N VAL A 73 -19.16 -1.70 -20.70
CA VAL A 73 -18.87 -0.74 -19.60
C VAL A 73 -20.00 0.27 -19.51
N SER A 74 -20.52 0.46 -18.29
CA SER A 74 -21.50 1.48 -17.96
C SER A 74 -21.01 2.35 -16.80
N GLY A 75 -21.44 3.63 -16.76
CA GLY A 75 -21.08 4.56 -15.69
C GLY A 75 -19.69 5.19 -15.81
N TRP A 76 -18.89 4.79 -16.80
CA TRP A 76 -17.55 5.32 -17.07
C TRP A 76 -17.41 5.75 -18.54
N ARG A 77 -16.65 6.81 -18.77
CA ARG A 77 -16.37 7.37 -20.11
C ARG A 77 -14.94 7.92 -20.18
N ALA A 78 -14.44 8.08 -21.38
CA ALA A 78 -13.18 8.79 -21.62
C ALA A 78 -13.23 10.20 -20.98
N GLY A 79 -12.14 10.59 -20.32
CA GLY A 79 -12.03 11.84 -19.58
C GLY A 79 -12.37 11.74 -18.09
N ASP A 80 -12.97 10.64 -17.61
CA ASP A 80 -13.20 10.45 -16.17
C ASP A 80 -11.88 10.27 -15.42
N ARG A 81 -11.66 11.03 -14.34
CA ARG A 81 -10.48 10.92 -13.49
C ARG A 81 -10.67 9.80 -12.47
N VAL A 82 -9.70 8.89 -12.41
CA VAL A 82 -9.86 7.62 -11.67
C VAL A 82 -8.57 7.17 -10.99
N THR A 83 -8.76 6.33 -9.97
CA THR A 83 -7.78 5.39 -9.43
C THR A 83 -8.44 4.02 -9.31
N ALA A 84 -7.67 3.01 -8.89
CA ALA A 84 -8.19 1.68 -8.58
C ALA A 84 -7.40 1.08 -7.41
N PRO A 85 -8.00 0.17 -6.59
CA PRO A 85 -7.23 -0.65 -5.68
C PRO A 85 -6.28 -1.57 -6.46
N PHE A 86 -5.18 -1.98 -5.84
CA PHE A 86 -4.27 -2.94 -6.46
C PHE A 86 -4.91 -4.32 -6.66
N VAL A 87 -5.87 -4.71 -5.84
CA VAL A 87 -6.70 -5.90 -6.05
C VAL A 87 -7.87 -5.54 -6.95
N CYS A 88 -7.83 -5.99 -8.20
CA CYS A 88 -8.96 -5.94 -9.11
C CYS A 88 -9.83 -7.18 -8.91
N ALA A 89 -11.01 -6.98 -8.32
CA ALA A 89 -11.96 -8.04 -8.00
C ALA A 89 -12.80 -8.46 -9.21
N CYS A 90 -13.26 -9.72 -9.21
CA CYS A 90 -14.11 -10.24 -10.29
C CYS A 90 -15.58 -9.81 -10.17
N GLY A 91 -16.02 -9.32 -9.01
CA GLY A 91 -17.40 -8.89 -8.75
C GLY A 91 -18.43 -9.99 -8.61
N ALA A 92 -18.06 -11.30 -8.71
CA ALA A 92 -19.02 -12.38 -8.84
C ALA A 92 -18.75 -13.65 -8.00
N CYS A 93 -17.61 -13.72 -7.26
CA CYS A 93 -17.32 -14.85 -6.35
C CYS A 93 -17.98 -14.62 -4.98
N ALA A 94 -17.92 -15.63 -4.11
CA ALA A 94 -18.53 -15.57 -2.78
C ALA A 94 -17.97 -14.41 -1.93
N ALA A 95 -16.65 -14.18 -1.95
CA ALA A 95 -16.04 -13.05 -1.27
C ALA A 95 -16.56 -11.70 -1.82
N CYS A 96 -16.68 -11.57 -3.15
CA CYS A 96 -17.23 -10.35 -3.75
C CYS A 96 -18.70 -10.13 -3.38
N ALA A 97 -19.51 -11.19 -3.37
CA ALA A 97 -20.93 -11.11 -2.97
C ALA A 97 -21.08 -10.69 -1.49
N ALA A 98 -20.10 -11.03 -0.64
CA ALA A 98 -20.04 -10.59 0.75
C ALA A 98 -19.52 -9.15 0.93
N GLY A 99 -19.04 -8.50 -0.14
CA GLY A 99 -18.42 -7.17 -0.10
C GLY A 99 -16.90 -7.18 0.14
N ASP A 100 -16.30 -8.36 0.28
CA ASP A 100 -14.87 -8.53 0.58
C ASP A 100 -14.01 -8.62 -0.70
N HIS A 101 -14.12 -7.61 -1.56
CA HIS A 101 -13.45 -7.55 -2.84
C HIS A 101 -11.91 -7.67 -2.73
N GLN A 102 -11.32 -7.20 -1.64
CA GLN A 102 -9.87 -7.23 -1.39
C GLN A 102 -9.31 -8.64 -1.14
N VAL A 103 -10.18 -9.62 -0.95
CA VAL A 103 -9.84 -11.06 -0.86
C VAL A 103 -10.62 -11.87 -1.89
N CYS A 104 -10.85 -11.29 -3.06
CA CYS A 104 -11.53 -11.95 -4.16
C CYS A 104 -10.79 -13.24 -4.57
N GLU A 105 -11.52 -14.35 -4.68
CA GLU A 105 -10.96 -15.66 -5.06
C GLU A 105 -10.39 -15.70 -6.48
N ARG A 106 -10.83 -14.78 -7.34
CA ARG A 106 -10.41 -14.63 -8.74
C ARG A 106 -9.86 -13.23 -9.00
N GLN A 107 -9.09 -12.70 -8.03
CA GLN A 107 -8.48 -11.39 -8.17
C GLN A 107 -7.44 -11.36 -9.28
N THR A 108 -7.28 -10.21 -9.87
CA THR A 108 -6.14 -9.86 -10.72
C THR A 108 -5.51 -8.59 -10.19
N GLN A 109 -4.22 -8.38 -10.49
CA GLN A 109 -3.47 -7.23 -9.98
C GLN A 109 -2.61 -6.63 -11.09
N PRO A 110 -2.75 -5.33 -11.42
CA PRO A 110 -1.83 -4.66 -12.32
C PRO A 110 -0.41 -4.72 -11.77
N GLY A 111 0.56 -4.94 -12.62
CA GLY A 111 1.96 -5.07 -12.21
C GLY A 111 2.35 -6.41 -11.56
N PHE A 112 1.42 -7.39 -11.53
CA PHE A 112 1.64 -8.76 -11.06
C PHE A 112 1.02 -9.78 -12.00
N THR A 113 -0.29 -9.94 -12.02
CA THR A 113 -0.97 -10.92 -12.88
C THR A 113 -1.09 -10.46 -14.33
N TYR A 114 -0.93 -9.18 -14.58
CA TYR A 114 -0.86 -8.55 -15.91
C TYR A 114 -0.04 -7.23 -15.82
N TRP A 115 0.29 -6.66 -16.98
CA TRP A 115 1.11 -5.46 -17.08
C TRP A 115 0.55 -4.27 -16.30
N GLY A 116 1.41 -3.62 -15.54
CA GLY A 116 1.09 -2.57 -14.60
C GLY A 116 1.23 -1.15 -15.14
N SER A 117 1.33 -0.23 -14.20
CA SER A 117 1.23 1.21 -14.43
C SER A 117 2.57 1.94 -14.58
N TYR A 118 3.73 1.24 -14.60
CA TYR A 118 4.99 1.87 -15.01
C TYR A 118 5.01 1.99 -16.53
N ALA A 119 3.95 2.59 -17.06
CA ALA A 119 3.66 2.79 -18.47
C ALA A 119 2.74 4.01 -18.64
N GLU A 120 2.62 4.49 -19.89
CA GLU A 120 1.70 5.59 -20.21
C GLU A 120 0.22 5.17 -20.07
N TYR A 121 -0.08 3.88 -20.18
CA TYR A 121 -1.44 3.33 -20.07
C TYR A 121 -1.45 2.05 -19.25
N VAL A 122 -2.53 1.84 -18.50
CA VAL A 122 -2.80 0.61 -17.76
C VAL A 122 -4.25 0.14 -17.96
N VAL A 123 -4.44 -1.17 -18.02
CA VAL A 123 -5.78 -1.78 -18.10
C VAL A 123 -6.37 -1.91 -16.70
N VAL A 124 -7.67 -1.64 -16.55
CA VAL A 124 -8.45 -1.99 -15.36
C VAL A 124 -9.62 -2.87 -15.78
N PRO A 125 -9.59 -4.17 -15.45
CA PRO A 125 -10.70 -5.07 -15.74
C PRO A 125 -11.88 -4.81 -14.80
N GLN A 126 -13.10 -5.21 -15.22
CA GLN A 126 -14.31 -5.06 -14.41
C GLN A 126 -14.45 -3.63 -13.83
N ALA A 127 -14.46 -2.64 -14.73
CA ALA A 127 -14.41 -1.22 -14.38
C ALA A 127 -15.49 -0.78 -13.37
N SER A 128 -16.70 -1.32 -13.48
CA SER A 128 -17.82 -1.04 -12.56
C SER A 128 -17.57 -1.53 -11.12
N VAL A 129 -16.65 -2.48 -10.93
CA VAL A 129 -16.30 -3.08 -9.63
C VAL A 129 -15.05 -2.41 -9.05
N ASN A 130 -14.08 -2.05 -9.92
CA ASN A 130 -12.72 -1.74 -9.50
C ASN A 130 -12.33 -0.27 -9.63
N LEU A 131 -13.01 0.51 -10.47
CA LEU A 131 -12.68 1.93 -10.58
C LEU A 131 -13.25 2.77 -9.44
N VAL A 132 -12.45 3.73 -9.03
CA VAL A 132 -12.81 4.76 -8.05
C VAL A 132 -12.72 6.12 -8.73
N ARG A 133 -13.81 6.87 -8.72
CA ARG A 133 -13.84 8.25 -9.22
C ARG A 133 -13.08 9.18 -8.30
N LEU A 134 -12.18 9.98 -8.85
CA LEU A 134 -11.47 10.99 -8.07
C LEU A 134 -12.34 12.24 -7.91
N PRO A 135 -12.39 12.82 -6.72
CA PRO A 135 -13.00 14.12 -6.49
C PRO A 135 -12.33 15.22 -7.32
N ASP A 136 -13.11 16.23 -7.68
CA ASP A 136 -12.57 17.43 -8.30
C ASP A 136 -11.54 18.10 -7.36
N GLY A 137 -10.43 18.56 -7.94
CA GLY A 137 -9.35 19.21 -7.19
C GLY A 137 -8.33 18.28 -6.52
N LEU A 138 -8.58 16.97 -6.39
CA LEU A 138 -7.57 16.03 -5.90
C LEU A 138 -6.54 15.78 -7.00
N ALA A 139 -5.26 16.07 -6.74
CA ALA A 139 -4.18 15.83 -7.69
C ALA A 139 -3.97 14.32 -7.92
N CYS A 140 -3.64 13.92 -9.16
CA CYS A 140 -3.36 12.52 -9.46
C CYS A 140 -2.15 11.97 -8.71
N GLY A 141 -1.16 12.81 -8.37
CA GLY A 141 -0.05 12.43 -7.52
C GLY A 141 -0.50 11.96 -6.13
N ASP A 142 -1.35 12.74 -5.47
CA ASP A 142 -1.90 12.39 -4.15
C ASP A 142 -2.80 11.15 -4.24
N ALA A 143 -3.60 11.07 -5.31
CA ALA A 143 -4.49 9.94 -5.56
C ALA A 143 -3.71 8.63 -5.86
N ALA A 144 -2.57 8.67 -6.56
CA ALA A 144 -1.72 7.52 -6.80
C ALA A 144 -1.17 6.96 -5.49
N ALA A 145 -0.83 7.82 -4.51
CA ALA A 145 -0.38 7.38 -3.20
C ALA A 145 -1.46 6.61 -2.40
N LEU A 146 -2.75 6.71 -2.79
CA LEU A 146 -3.86 6.01 -2.14
C LEU A 146 -4.00 4.54 -2.57
N GLY A 147 -3.45 4.14 -3.73
CA GLY A 147 -3.81 2.89 -4.41
C GLY A 147 -3.54 1.60 -3.65
N CYS A 148 -2.37 1.47 -3.00
CA CYS A 148 -1.98 0.29 -2.23
C CYS A 148 -1.75 0.68 -0.76
N ARG A 149 -0.69 1.41 -0.50
CA ARG A 149 -0.18 1.68 0.85
C ARG A 149 -1.20 2.36 1.75
N PHE A 150 -1.80 3.45 1.27
CA PHE A 150 -2.69 4.26 2.09
C PHE A 150 -4.04 3.57 2.32
N ALA A 151 -4.64 3.00 1.27
CA ALA A 151 -5.89 2.26 1.37
C ALA A 151 -5.75 1.01 2.25
N THR A 152 -4.66 0.25 2.10
CA THR A 152 -4.38 -0.90 2.96
C THR A 152 -4.23 -0.47 4.42
N SER A 153 -3.50 0.62 4.68
CA SER A 153 -3.34 1.15 6.03
C SER A 153 -4.65 1.68 6.61
N PHE A 154 -5.49 2.31 5.78
CA PHE A 154 -6.81 2.77 6.22
C PHE A 154 -7.66 1.61 6.69
N ARG A 155 -7.75 0.54 5.91
CA ARG A 155 -8.46 -0.67 6.31
C ARG A 155 -7.83 -1.34 7.53
N ALA A 156 -6.50 -1.42 7.59
CA ALA A 156 -5.77 -2.01 8.71
C ALA A 156 -6.02 -1.29 10.03
N VAL A 157 -6.03 0.04 10.03
CA VAL A 157 -6.21 0.86 11.23
C VAL A 157 -7.68 0.96 11.62
N VAL A 158 -8.56 1.26 10.64
CA VAL A 158 -9.96 1.61 10.91
C VAL A 158 -10.84 0.37 10.98
N ASP A 159 -10.78 -0.50 9.97
CA ASP A 159 -11.71 -1.63 9.87
C ASP A 159 -11.21 -2.84 10.67
N GLN A 160 -9.99 -3.31 10.43
CA GLN A 160 -9.43 -4.47 11.12
C GLN A 160 -8.98 -4.12 12.54
N GLY A 161 -8.20 -3.04 12.67
CA GLY A 161 -7.68 -2.56 13.94
C GLY A 161 -8.73 -1.92 14.83
N ARG A 162 -9.81 -1.40 14.28
CA ARG A 162 -10.92 -0.78 15.02
C ARG A 162 -10.42 0.26 16.01
N VAL A 163 -9.47 1.11 15.56
CA VAL A 163 -8.82 2.13 16.38
C VAL A 163 -9.86 3.06 16.99
N ARG A 164 -9.59 3.51 18.24
CA ARG A 164 -10.44 4.47 18.97
C ARG A 164 -9.60 5.63 19.46
N ALA A 165 -10.23 6.79 19.57
CA ALA A 165 -9.60 7.97 20.16
C ALA A 165 -9.08 7.67 21.58
N GLY A 166 -7.87 8.17 21.89
CA GLY A 166 -7.17 7.95 23.14
C GLY A 166 -6.42 6.62 23.27
N GLU A 167 -6.59 5.66 22.36
CA GLU A 167 -5.81 4.42 22.32
C GLU A 167 -4.34 4.69 21.97
N TRP A 168 -3.44 3.82 22.42
CA TRP A 168 -2.08 3.73 21.94
C TRP A 168 -2.02 2.77 20.74
N VAL A 169 -1.43 3.23 19.64
CA VAL A 169 -1.14 2.43 18.45
C VAL A 169 0.37 2.34 18.26
N ALA A 170 0.91 1.14 18.16
CA ALA A 170 2.31 0.91 17.83
C ALA A 170 2.44 0.49 16.36
N VAL A 171 3.31 1.14 15.58
CA VAL A 171 3.54 0.85 14.16
C VAL A 171 4.99 0.43 13.98
N GLN A 172 5.22 -0.81 13.55
CA GLN A 172 6.54 -1.34 13.22
C GLN A 172 6.84 -1.12 11.74
N GLY A 173 7.88 -0.33 11.45
CA GLY A 173 8.26 0.11 10.11
C GLY A 173 7.57 1.41 9.70
N CYS A 174 8.36 2.42 9.35
CA CYS A 174 7.91 3.74 8.88
C CYS A 174 8.14 3.92 7.36
N GLY A 175 7.91 2.86 6.57
CA GLY A 175 7.77 2.93 5.12
C GLY A 175 6.41 3.49 4.72
N GLY A 176 6.07 3.43 3.43
CA GLY A 176 4.81 4.01 2.93
C GLY A 176 3.55 3.49 3.64
N VAL A 177 3.46 2.19 3.95
CA VAL A 177 2.36 1.60 4.73
C VAL A 177 2.36 2.13 6.16
N GLY A 178 3.51 2.08 6.85
CA GLY A 178 3.59 2.51 8.24
C GLY A 178 3.31 4.00 8.43
N LEU A 179 3.86 4.86 7.59
CA LEU A 179 3.59 6.31 7.62
C LEU A 179 2.11 6.61 7.39
N SER A 180 1.47 5.90 6.44
CA SER A 180 0.03 6.01 6.22
C SER A 180 -0.76 5.56 7.46
N ALA A 181 -0.38 4.44 8.09
CA ALA A 181 -1.03 3.95 9.31
C ALA A 181 -0.87 4.93 10.47
N ILE A 182 0.30 5.55 10.62
CA ILE A 182 0.57 6.60 11.63
C ILE A 182 -0.37 7.79 11.43
N MET A 183 -0.43 8.31 10.21
CA MET A 183 -1.29 9.46 9.87
C MET A 183 -2.76 9.16 10.15
N ILE A 184 -3.24 8.00 9.72
CA ILE A 184 -4.65 7.59 9.90
C ILE A 184 -4.97 7.37 11.37
N ALA A 185 -4.09 6.73 12.14
CA ALA A 185 -4.28 6.51 13.57
C ALA A 185 -4.30 7.84 14.35
N ALA A 186 -3.37 8.75 14.04
CA ALA A 186 -3.33 10.09 14.64
C ALA A 186 -4.59 10.90 14.31
N ALA A 187 -5.02 10.90 13.06
CA ALA A 187 -6.27 11.55 12.62
C ALA A 187 -7.52 10.95 13.29
N SER A 188 -7.45 9.67 13.70
CA SER A 188 -8.51 9.00 14.48
C SER A 188 -8.47 9.33 15.97
N GLY A 189 -7.59 10.24 16.42
CA GLY A 189 -7.44 10.64 17.80
C GLY A 189 -6.63 9.68 18.67
N ALA A 190 -5.92 8.73 18.08
CA ALA A 190 -5.03 7.83 18.80
C ALA A 190 -3.65 8.48 19.05
N ARG A 191 -2.94 7.99 20.08
CA ARG A 191 -1.53 8.29 20.31
C ARG A 191 -0.69 7.22 19.61
N VAL A 192 0.35 7.62 18.88
CA VAL A 192 1.10 6.69 18.04
C VAL A 192 2.55 6.56 18.48
N VAL A 193 3.02 5.32 18.65
CA VAL A 193 4.43 4.97 18.76
C VAL A 193 4.88 4.45 17.40
N ALA A 194 5.79 5.18 16.75
CA ALA A 194 6.43 4.80 15.50
C ALA A 194 7.77 4.13 15.78
N VAL A 195 8.05 3.00 15.15
CA VAL A 195 9.28 2.23 15.31
C VAL A 195 9.94 2.02 13.96
N ASP A 196 11.19 2.44 13.80
CA ASP A 196 11.99 2.20 12.59
C ASP A 196 13.48 2.24 12.95
N VAL A 197 14.35 1.79 12.05
CA VAL A 197 15.81 1.91 12.18
C VAL A 197 16.35 3.19 11.55
N SER A 198 15.58 3.86 10.70
CA SER A 198 15.96 5.07 9.96
C SER A 198 15.47 6.33 10.65
N GLU A 199 16.37 7.19 11.09
CA GLU A 199 16.02 8.51 11.66
C GLU A 199 15.24 9.39 10.67
N ALA A 200 15.57 9.32 9.38
CA ALA A 200 14.82 10.06 8.35
C ALA A 200 13.37 9.59 8.24
N ALA A 201 13.11 8.28 8.36
CA ALA A 201 11.75 7.73 8.38
C ALA A 201 11.01 8.12 9.68
N LEU A 202 11.70 8.13 10.82
CA LEU A 202 11.13 8.57 12.10
C LEU A 202 10.80 10.07 12.11
N GLU A 203 11.61 10.90 11.44
CA GLU A 203 11.30 12.32 11.31
C GLU A 203 10.03 12.54 10.47
N LEU A 204 9.87 11.79 9.38
CA LEU A 204 8.63 11.83 8.60
C LEU A 204 7.45 11.28 9.40
N ALA A 205 7.66 10.26 10.24
CA ALA A 205 6.64 9.73 11.15
C ALA A 205 6.15 10.80 12.16
N ARG A 206 7.06 11.63 12.70
CA ARG A 206 6.67 12.78 13.55
C ARG A 206 5.76 13.76 12.80
N ARG A 207 6.10 14.08 11.56
CA ARG A 207 5.28 14.94 10.70
C ARG A 207 3.91 14.32 10.39
N CYS A 208 3.83 12.98 10.31
CA CYS A 208 2.58 12.24 10.15
C CYS A 208 1.75 12.13 11.44
N GLY A 209 2.24 12.65 12.58
CA GLY A 209 1.52 12.67 13.84
C GLY A 209 1.93 11.60 14.85
N ALA A 210 3.10 10.96 14.70
CA ALA A 210 3.63 10.07 15.73
C ALA A 210 3.90 10.84 17.03
N THR A 211 3.39 10.32 18.15
CA THR A 211 3.56 10.88 19.48
C THR A 211 4.94 10.55 20.06
N VAL A 212 5.39 9.32 19.79
CA VAL A 212 6.70 8.80 20.22
C VAL A 212 7.36 8.14 19.03
N CYS A 213 8.67 8.37 18.85
CA CYS A 213 9.48 7.68 17.82
C CYS A 213 10.58 6.89 18.51
N LEU A 214 10.67 5.60 18.22
CA LEU A 214 11.68 4.68 18.77
C LEU A 214 12.60 4.20 17.65
N ASN A 215 13.90 4.46 17.78
CA ASN A 215 14.89 3.90 16.88
C ASN A 215 15.24 2.47 17.30
N ALA A 216 14.85 1.51 16.48
CA ALA A 216 15.04 0.09 16.76
C ALA A 216 16.52 -0.35 16.65
N SER A 217 17.39 0.38 15.91
CA SER A 217 18.82 0.03 15.76
C SER A 217 19.61 0.08 17.06
N GLY A 218 19.16 0.90 18.02
CA GLY A 218 19.77 1.04 19.36
C GLY A 218 18.94 0.40 20.48
N THR A 219 17.86 -0.32 20.17
CA THR A 219 16.89 -0.83 21.16
C THR A 219 16.92 -2.35 21.19
N PRO A 220 17.52 -2.97 22.24
CA PRO A 220 17.63 -4.43 22.32
C PRO A 220 16.29 -5.16 22.42
N ASP A 221 15.31 -4.58 23.14
CA ASP A 221 13.94 -5.10 23.26
C ASP A 221 12.94 -4.01 22.86
N VAL A 222 12.61 -4.00 21.57
CA VAL A 222 11.65 -3.07 20.98
C VAL A 222 10.25 -3.23 21.59
N ALA A 223 9.84 -4.46 21.89
CA ALA A 223 8.53 -4.71 22.49
C ALA A 223 8.43 -4.12 23.90
N GLN A 224 9.50 -4.25 24.70
CA GLN A 224 9.55 -3.63 26.05
C GLN A 224 9.57 -2.11 25.93
N ALA A 225 10.38 -1.53 25.03
CA ALA A 225 10.43 -0.09 24.83
C ALA A 225 9.05 0.51 24.45
N VAL A 226 8.28 -0.18 23.61
CA VAL A 226 6.89 0.21 23.29
C VAL A 226 6.00 0.11 24.53
N ARG A 227 6.11 -0.95 25.32
CA ARG A 227 5.33 -1.08 26.57
C ARG A 227 5.63 0.05 27.58
N ASP A 228 6.89 0.42 27.70
CA ASP A 228 7.32 1.51 28.58
C ASP A 228 6.77 2.86 28.10
N ALA A 229 6.89 3.15 26.80
CA ALA A 229 6.39 4.38 26.17
C ALA A 229 4.87 4.51 26.26
N THR A 230 4.14 3.40 26.33
CA THR A 230 2.66 3.38 26.34
C THR A 230 2.05 3.17 27.72
N GLY A 231 2.87 2.98 28.75
CA GLY A 231 2.40 2.71 30.11
C GLY A 231 1.71 1.35 30.26
N GLY A 232 2.30 0.30 29.67
CA GLY A 232 1.82 -1.08 29.82
C GLY A 232 1.43 -1.80 28.53
N GLY A 233 1.66 -1.20 27.38
CA GLY A 233 1.49 -1.79 26.06
C GLY A 233 0.46 -1.08 25.18
N ALA A 234 0.59 -1.27 23.87
CA ALA A 234 -0.31 -0.68 22.87
C ALA A 234 -1.68 -1.40 22.85
N HIS A 235 -2.73 -0.65 22.53
CA HIS A 235 -4.07 -1.20 22.32
C HIS A 235 -4.18 -1.87 20.95
N LEU A 236 -3.47 -1.30 19.96
CA LEU A 236 -3.35 -1.79 18.60
C LEU A 236 -1.87 -1.80 18.22
N SER A 237 -1.39 -2.87 17.62
CA SER A 237 -0.09 -2.91 16.97
C SER A 237 -0.24 -3.27 15.51
N ILE A 238 0.58 -2.64 14.65
CA ILE A 238 0.59 -2.86 13.21
C ILE A 238 2.02 -3.22 12.81
N ASP A 239 2.23 -4.38 12.21
CA ASP A 239 3.47 -4.69 11.52
C ASP A 239 3.33 -4.29 10.05
N ALA A 240 3.96 -3.18 9.70
CA ALA A 240 4.00 -2.62 8.35
C ALA A 240 5.30 -2.98 7.60
N LEU A 241 6.24 -3.67 8.26
CA LEU A 241 7.51 -4.10 7.66
C LEU A 241 7.41 -5.51 7.09
N GLY A 242 6.98 -6.49 7.88
CA GLY A 242 6.82 -7.87 7.44
C GLY A 242 8.10 -8.71 7.59
N SER A 243 8.62 -8.83 8.80
CA SER A 243 9.65 -9.81 9.12
C SER A 243 9.22 -10.69 10.30
N PRO A 244 9.74 -11.92 10.46
CA PRO A 244 9.45 -12.74 11.64
C PRO A 244 9.71 -12.01 12.95
N ALA A 245 10.81 -11.24 13.03
CA ALA A 245 11.18 -10.49 14.22
C ALA A 245 10.22 -9.33 14.52
N THR A 246 9.82 -8.55 13.51
CA THR A 246 8.89 -7.44 13.70
C THR A 246 7.48 -7.91 14.00
N CYS A 247 7.04 -9.01 13.40
CA CYS A 247 5.75 -9.64 13.72
C CYS A 247 5.70 -10.04 15.22
N ALA A 248 6.71 -10.77 15.70
CA ALA A 248 6.79 -11.17 17.10
C ALA A 248 6.87 -9.95 18.05
N ALA A 249 7.75 -8.98 17.78
CA ALA A 249 7.89 -7.77 18.57
C ALA A 249 6.59 -6.94 18.60
N SER A 250 5.89 -6.85 17.47
CA SER A 250 4.60 -6.17 17.37
C SER A 250 3.55 -6.81 18.29
N ILE A 251 3.42 -8.15 18.27
CA ILE A 251 2.50 -8.87 19.15
C ILE A 251 2.89 -8.69 20.64
N LEU A 252 4.18 -8.84 20.97
CA LEU A 252 4.69 -8.72 22.35
C LEU A 252 4.57 -7.30 22.92
N SER A 253 4.47 -6.28 22.09
CA SER A 253 4.28 -4.88 22.47
C SER A 253 2.87 -4.56 22.98
N LEU A 254 1.92 -5.46 22.79
CA LEU A 254 0.52 -5.25 23.14
C LEU A 254 0.26 -5.33 24.65
N ARG A 255 -0.71 -4.57 25.09
CA ARG A 255 -1.36 -4.73 26.41
C ARG A 255 -2.33 -5.92 26.38
N ARG A 256 -2.88 -6.29 27.57
CA ARG A 256 -3.97 -7.27 27.65
C ARG A 256 -5.14 -6.84 26.77
N ARG A 257 -5.76 -7.79 26.03
CA ARG A 257 -6.84 -7.60 25.06
C ARG A 257 -6.47 -6.65 23.92
N GLY A 258 -5.16 -6.51 23.63
CA GLY A 258 -4.67 -5.75 22.49
C GLY A 258 -4.91 -6.50 21.18
N ARG A 259 -4.89 -5.75 20.08
CA ARG A 259 -5.11 -6.23 18.71
C ARG A 259 -3.83 -6.05 17.91
N HIS A 260 -3.38 -7.10 17.25
CA HIS A 260 -2.30 -7.06 16.28
C HIS A 260 -2.89 -7.13 14.86
N VAL A 261 -2.43 -6.27 13.96
CA VAL A 261 -2.75 -6.35 12.52
C VAL A 261 -1.47 -6.53 11.73
N GLN A 262 -1.34 -7.67 11.06
CA GLN A 262 -0.27 -7.95 10.12
C GLN A 262 -0.62 -7.37 8.76
N VAL A 263 0.21 -6.47 8.25
CA VAL A 263 0.07 -5.83 6.93
C VAL A 263 1.31 -6.10 6.07
N GLY A 264 2.50 -5.97 6.67
CA GLY A 264 3.77 -6.28 6.01
C GLY A 264 3.79 -7.73 5.55
N LEU A 265 4.24 -7.94 4.31
CA LEU A 265 4.33 -9.27 3.73
C LEU A 265 5.35 -10.13 4.49
N LEU A 266 5.01 -11.38 4.71
CA LEU A 266 5.87 -12.40 5.32
C LEU A 266 6.20 -13.48 4.27
N PRO A 267 7.13 -13.22 3.33
CA PRO A 267 7.46 -14.17 2.28
C PRO A 267 7.97 -15.48 2.86
N ALA A 268 7.49 -16.61 2.34
CA ALA A 268 7.88 -17.94 2.82
C ALA A 268 9.40 -18.17 2.75
N ALA A 269 10.11 -17.50 1.83
CA ALA A 269 11.57 -17.54 1.71
C ALA A 269 12.30 -16.98 2.96
N LEU A 270 11.67 -16.11 3.74
CA LEU A 270 12.21 -15.58 5.01
C LEU A 270 11.87 -16.47 6.22
N GLY A 271 11.21 -17.60 6.01
CA GLY A 271 10.71 -18.48 7.04
C GLY A 271 9.33 -18.07 7.57
N ARG A 272 8.70 -18.95 8.32
CA ARG A 272 7.43 -18.67 9.00
C ARG A 272 7.71 -17.98 10.33
N PRO A 273 6.95 -16.95 10.71
CA PRO A 273 7.12 -16.31 12.01
C PRO A 273 6.73 -17.27 13.13
N GLU A 274 7.54 -17.30 14.18
CA GLU A 274 7.16 -17.92 15.43
C GLU A 274 6.26 -16.98 16.22
N LEU A 275 5.00 -17.37 16.39
CA LEU A 275 4.04 -16.53 17.10
C LEU A 275 4.10 -16.84 18.61
N PRO A 276 4.12 -15.82 19.50
CA PRO A 276 4.13 -16.01 20.95
C PRO A 276 2.73 -16.40 21.46
N MET A 277 2.25 -17.60 21.10
CA MET A 277 0.88 -18.06 21.36
C MET A 277 0.57 -18.21 22.86
N ASP A 278 1.59 -18.45 23.70
CA ASP A 278 1.48 -18.40 25.15
C ASP A 278 1.00 -17.03 25.65
N GLN A 279 1.56 -15.94 25.05
CA GLN A 279 1.16 -14.57 25.38
C GLN A 279 -0.20 -14.22 24.76
N VAL A 280 -0.50 -14.75 23.58
CA VAL A 280 -1.81 -14.56 22.95
C VAL A 280 -2.92 -15.11 23.85
N ILE A 281 -2.73 -16.30 24.39
CA ILE A 281 -3.67 -16.93 25.33
C ILE A 281 -3.70 -16.17 26.67
N ALA A 282 -2.53 -15.94 27.28
CA ALA A 282 -2.46 -15.36 28.63
C ALA A 282 -2.98 -13.92 28.71
N ARG A 283 -2.98 -13.18 27.58
CA ARG A 283 -3.41 -11.78 27.50
C ARG A 283 -4.69 -11.59 26.69
N GLU A 284 -5.30 -12.66 26.18
CA GLU A 284 -6.46 -12.63 25.28
C GLU A 284 -6.24 -11.67 24.10
N LEU A 285 -5.15 -11.84 23.35
CA LEU A 285 -4.83 -10.98 22.20
C LEU A 285 -5.60 -11.41 20.96
N GLU A 286 -5.92 -10.45 20.10
CA GLU A 286 -6.44 -10.70 18.76
C GLU A 286 -5.28 -10.60 17.74
N ILE A 287 -5.19 -11.56 16.82
CA ILE A 287 -4.26 -11.53 15.68
C ILE A 287 -5.06 -11.50 14.42
N LEU A 288 -4.86 -10.45 13.60
CA LEU A 288 -5.64 -10.13 12.41
C LEU A 288 -4.70 -9.93 11.22
N GLY A 289 -5.14 -10.32 10.01
CA GLY A 289 -4.52 -9.93 8.76
C GLY A 289 -5.26 -8.77 8.12
N SER A 290 -4.55 -7.96 7.32
CA SER A 290 -5.17 -6.94 6.48
C SER A 290 -4.52 -6.91 5.10
N HIS A 291 -5.34 -6.98 4.03
CA HIS A 291 -4.90 -7.03 2.64
C HIS A 291 -5.73 -6.08 1.79
N GLY A 292 -5.14 -4.98 1.32
CA GLY A 292 -5.82 -4.01 0.46
C GLY A 292 -7.07 -3.39 1.05
N MET A 293 -7.86 -2.78 0.16
CA MET A 293 -9.18 -2.23 0.45
C MET A 293 -10.03 -2.30 -0.82
N ALA A 294 -11.31 -2.65 -0.69
CA ALA A 294 -12.25 -2.71 -1.80
C ALA A 294 -12.56 -1.31 -2.39
N ALA A 295 -12.75 -1.21 -3.70
CA ALA A 295 -13.03 0.05 -4.39
C ALA A 295 -14.23 0.80 -3.78
N HIS A 296 -15.31 0.07 -3.44
CA HIS A 296 -16.52 0.65 -2.83
C HIS A 296 -16.30 1.27 -1.43
N ALA A 297 -15.18 0.96 -0.77
CA ALA A 297 -14.83 1.55 0.54
C ALA A 297 -14.04 2.86 0.42
N TYR A 298 -13.49 3.19 -0.75
CA TYR A 298 -12.72 4.42 -0.99
C TYR A 298 -13.47 5.72 -0.69
N PRO A 299 -14.79 5.86 -0.92
CA PRO A 299 -15.48 7.13 -0.62
C PRO A 299 -15.27 7.63 0.80
N ARG A 300 -15.17 6.75 1.81
CA ARG A 300 -14.87 7.15 3.20
C ARG A 300 -13.46 7.75 3.32
N LEU A 301 -12.48 7.12 2.70
CA LEU A 301 -11.11 7.59 2.67
C LEU A 301 -11.00 8.92 1.92
N LEU A 302 -11.59 9.01 0.73
CA LEU A 302 -11.58 10.22 -0.10
C LEU A 302 -12.25 11.41 0.60
N ALA A 303 -13.32 11.19 1.36
CA ALA A 303 -13.96 12.25 2.15
C ALA A 303 -13.00 12.84 3.19
N LEU A 304 -12.17 12.03 3.85
CA LEU A 304 -11.17 12.50 4.81
C LEU A 304 -10.01 13.24 4.14
N VAL A 305 -9.62 12.81 2.94
CA VAL A 305 -8.57 13.48 2.15
C VAL A 305 -9.08 14.83 1.65
N THR A 306 -10.28 14.88 1.06
CA THR A 306 -10.85 16.14 0.53
C THR A 306 -11.20 17.15 1.60
N SER A 307 -11.51 16.70 2.82
CA SER A 307 -11.70 17.60 3.97
C SER A 307 -10.39 18.07 4.62
N GLY A 308 -9.24 17.60 4.14
CA GLY A 308 -7.92 17.96 4.70
C GLY A 308 -7.59 17.27 6.05
N VAL A 309 -8.40 16.31 6.50
CA VAL A 309 -8.11 15.51 7.72
C VAL A 309 -6.96 14.57 7.48
N LEU A 310 -6.83 14.02 6.27
CA LEU A 310 -5.71 13.19 5.83
C LEU A 310 -5.01 13.88 4.65
N ASP A 311 -3.68 13.95 4.72
CA ASP A 311 -2.82 14.52 3.67
C ASP A 311 -1.86 13.47 3.13
N PRO A 312 -2.27 12.65 2.14
CA PRO A 312 -1.38 11.67 1.52
C PRO A 312 -0.21 12.32 0.77
N GLY A 313 -0.34 13.57 0.33
CA GLY A 313 0.73 14.34 -0.32
C GLY A 313 1.94 14.55 0.58
N LEU A 314 1.74 14.61 1.91
CA LEU A 314 2.84 14.70 2.88
C LEU A 314 3.83 13.52 2.78
N LEU A 315 3.38 12.38 2.30
CA LEU A 315 4.20 11.19 2.13
C LEU A 315 5.03 11.21 0.84
N VAL A 316 4.65 12.01 -0.14
CA VAL A 316 5.32 12.10 -1.44
C VAL A 316 6.59 12.95 -1.29
N THR A 317 7.74 12.32 -1.43
CA THR A 317 9.05 12.98 -1.24
C THR A 317 9.77 13.27 -2.55
N ALA A 318 9.39 12.63 -3.64
CA ALA A 318 9.91 12.91 -4.98
C ALA A 318 8.96 12.41 -6.06
N THR A 319 9.01 13.08 -7.22
CA THR A 319 8.40 12.61 -8.48
C THR A 319 9.50 12.49 -9.52
N ILE A 320 9.56 11.34 -10.19
CA ILE A 320 10.57 11.00 -11.20
C ILE A 320 9.90 10.72 -12.55
N SER A 321 10.67 10.80 -13.62
CA SER A 321 10.22 10.42 -14.96
C SER A 321 10.16 8.89 -15.12
N LEU A 322 9.46 8.42 -16.19
CA LEU A 322 9.44 7.02 -16.55
C LEU A 322 10.86 6.47 -16.84
N GLY A 323 11.74 7.30 -17.40
CA GLY A 323 13.13 6.93 -17.71
C GLY A 323 13.99 6.66 -16.47
N GLU A 324 13.67 7.29 -15.34
CA GLU A 324 14.38 7.10 -14.07
C GLU A 324 13.84 5.92 -13.26
N ALA A 325 12.65 5.41 -13.59
CA ALA A 325 11.98 4.36 -12.83
C ALA A 325 12.78 3.04 -12.74
N PRO A 326 13.47 2.54 -13.80
CA PRO A 326 14.28 1.34 -13.69
C PRO A 326 15.37 1.41 -12.62
N ALA A 327 16.16 2.49 -12.64
CA ALA A 327 17.22 2.69 -11.64
C ALA A 327 16.66 2.88 -10.22
N ALA A 328 15.52 3.59 -10.11
CA ALA A 328 14.84 3.79 -8.84
C ALA A 328 14.32 2.48 -8.25
N LEU A 329 13.74 1.60 -9.07
CA LEU A 329 13.29 0.26 -8.67
C LEU A 329 14.47 -0.60 -8.20
N ALA A 330 15.52 -0.70 -9.00
CA ALA A 330 16.70 -1.51 -8.70
C ALA A 330 17.46 -1.04 -7.44
N SER A 331 17.36 0.23 -7.07
CA SER A 331 18.03 0.81 -5.89
C SER A 331 17.25 0.70 -4.59
N MET A 332 15.98 0.26 -4.60
CA MET A 332 15.09 0.30 -3.43
C MET A 332 15.60 -0.46 -2.21
N ASP A 333 16.37 -1.51 -2.43
CA ASP A 333 16.93 -2.32 -1.35
C ASP A 333 18.21 -1.69 -0.76
N ARG A 334 19.05 -1.10 -1.62
CA ARG A 334 20.36 -0.58 -1.26
C ARG A 334 20.34 0.86 -0.75
N SER A 335 19.34 1.63 -1.16
CA SER A 335 19.21 3.04 -0.82
C SER A 335 17.75 3.36 -0.51
N PRO A 336 17.23 2.87 0.64
CA PRO A 336 15.85 3.14 1.01
C PRO A 336 15.66 4.65 1.24
N VAL A 337 14.66 5.21 0.59
CA VAL A 337 14.27 6.62 0.74
C VAL A 337 13.07 6.68 1.67
N ALA A 338 13.09 7.61 2.62
CA ALA A 338 11.93 7.87 3.46
C ALA A 338 10.77 8.42 2.62
N GLY A 339 9.55 7.97 2.91
CA GLY A 339 8.35 8.39 2.19
C GLY A 339 8.10 7.64 0.89
N VAL A 340 7.41 8.28 -0.03
CA VAL A 340 6.90 7.73 -1.28
C VAL A 340 7.51 8.46 -2.46
N ARG A 341 8.03 7.71 -3.43
CA ARG A 341 8.37 8.24 -4.75
C ARG A 341 7.24 7.94 -5.73
N LEU A 342 6.92 8.94 -6.55
CA LEU A 342 6.00 8.79 -7.67
C LEU A 342 6.76 8.77 -8.99
N ILE A 343 6.20 8.08 -9.97
CA ILE A 343 6.60 8.12 -11.37
C ILE A 343 5.51 8.86 -12.12
N ALA A 344 5.88 9.80 -12.98
CA ALA A 344 4.96 10.52 -13.86
C ALA A 344 5.22 10.10 -15.32
N PRO A 345 4.52 9.08 -15.86
CA PRO A 345 4.85 8.48 -17.15
C PRO A 345 4.67 9.42 -18.35
N LEU A 346 3.76 10.39 -18.24
CA LEU A 346 3.44 11.34 -19.32
C LEU A 346 4.35 12.58 -19.34
N ILE A 347 5.17 12.79 -18.30
CA ILE A 347 6.15 13.87 -18.31
C ILE A 347 7.30 13.46 -19.24
N ALA A 348 7.65 14.34 -20.18
CA ALA A 348 8.85 14.16 -21.00
C ALA A 348 10.10 14.13 -20.11
N PRO A 349 11.15 13.36 -20.50
CA PRO A 349 12.40 13.29 -19.75
C PRO A 349 13.12 14.63 -19.67
#